data_977bf67eb8c8611008b019d2827a49df
#
_entry.id   977bf67eb8c8611008b019d2827a49df
#
_cell.length_a   1.000
_cell.length_b   1.000
_cell.length_c   1.000
_cell.angle_alpha   90.00
_cell.angle_beta   90.00
_cell.angle_gamma   90.00
#
_symmetry.space_group_name_H-M   'P 1'
#
loop_
_entity.id
_entity.type
_entity.pdbx_description
1 polymer ?
#
loop_
_entity_poly.entity_id
_entity_poly.type
_entity_poly.pdbx_seq_one_letter_code
_entity_poly.pdbx_strand_id
1 'polypeptide(L)'
;MAKLFFLLSGENETLPAAELEAILEAEGYLYSVTEKLDQLVRLEAELRSANAVHRRSAYTMTSGLELFTCPAQDNAVTQAANAVDFGSVLSGGESFAVRIKRVKEYSAKSDTMDFERKLGRHILQNTTGAKVDLKAPDKTFFGVLTSGKLVFGVKLAEITPKTYSERRPRKKPFFHPSAMPSKLARCMVNLARAKSGALVLDPFCGTGSVMIEAAFVGCRVLGFDVQRRMAEGTKRNLKHFGVEPEGVVIADSRKLPLKRIGHVVTDPPYGKSATTMKSTTKQIVEGVLSSARGLLGAGQLICIASPKTLNIARIGETLGYKHLESHFAYVHGTLTREIAVFEKVGGCNK
;
A
#
# COMPACT_ATOMS: atom_id res chain seq x y z
N MET A 1 11.42 -20.66 0.99
CA MET A 1 11.00 -19.30 0.56
C MET A 1 11.30 -19.13 -0.91
N ALA A 2 10.50 -18.34 -1.64
CA ALA A 2 10.73 -18.01 -3.05
C ALA A 2 11.33 -16.59 -3.15
N LYS A 3 12.21 -16.38 -4.12
CA LYS A 3 12.68 -15.03 -4.47
C LYS A 3 11.59 -14.32 -5.24
N LEU A 4 11.13 -13.20 -4.72
CA LEU A 4 10.06 -12.39 -5.31
C LEU A 4 10.56 -10.97 -5.57
N PHE A 5 9.98 -10.34 -6.58
CA PHE A 5 10.17 -8.92 -6.79
C PHE A 5 8.82 -8.21 -6.95
N PHE A 6 8.77 -6.97 -6.49
CA PHE A 6 7.57 -6.14 -6.51
C PHE A 6 7.93 -4.79 -7.15
N LEU A 7 7.33 -4.53 -8.31
CA LEU A 7 7.42 -3.24 -8.95
C LEU A 7 6.42 -2.29 -8.31
N LEU A 8 6.90 -1.19 -7.79
CA LEU A 8 6.14 -0.21 -7.02
C LEU A 8 5.85 1.05 -7.83
N SER A 9 4.82 1.79 -7.42
CA SER A 9 4.49 3.09 -7.98
C SER A 9 5.55 4.13 -7.59
N GLY A 10 5.89 5.02 -8.52
CA GLY A 10 6.74 6.17 -8.26
C GLY A 10 6.00 7.39 -7.70
N GLU A 11 4.73 7.25 -7.28
CA GLU A 11 3.92 8.36 -6.75
C GLU A 11 4.45 8.93 -5.42
N ASN A 12 5.21 8.12 -4.67
CA ASN A 12 5.84 8.52 -3.41
C ASN A 12 7.13 7.71 -3.20
N GLU A 13 8.10 8.29 -2.50
CA GLU A 13 9.42 7.65 -2.31
C GLU A 13 9.40 6.49 -1.32
N THR A 14 8.65 6.61 -0.22
CA THR A 14 8.73 5.68 0.92
C THR A 14 7.46 4.88 1.14
N LEU A 15 6.28 5.46 0.92
CA LEU A 15 5.00 4.81 1.16
C LEU A 15 4.84 3.48 0.42
N PRO A 16 5.24 3.32 -0.87
CA PRO A 16 5.04 2.07 -1.58
C PRO A 16 5.78 0.87 -0.98
N ALA A 17 7.02 1.07 -0.55
CA ALA A 17 7.82 0.02 0.09
C ALA A 17 7.31 -0.30 1.50
N ALA A 18 6.99 0.73 2.29
CA ALA A 18 6.41 0.55 3.62
C ALA A 18 5.04 -0.15 3.57
N GLU A 19 4.19 0.20 2.60
CA GLU A 19 2.92 -0.51 2.39
C GLU A 19 3.12 -1.99 2.09
N LEU A 20 4.08 -2.35 1.23
CA LEU A 20 4.40 -3.73 0.90
C LEU A 20 4.78 -4.52 2.16
N GLU A 21 5.71 -4.00 2.95
CA GLU A 21 6.19 -4.63 4.18
C GLU A 21 5.05 -4.75 5.22
N ALA A 22 4.27 -3.68 5.41
CA ALA A 22 3.12 -3.67 6.30
C ALA A 22 2.04 -4.70 5.92
N ILE A 23 1.82 -4.95 4.62
CA ILE A 23 0.91 -6.00 4.15
C ILE A 23 1.43 -7.38 4.51
N LEU A 24 2.72 -7.65 4.29
CA LEU A 24 3.33 -8.94 4.61
C LEU A 24 3.24 -9.23 6.12
N GLU A 25 3.54 -8.24 6.96
CA GLU A 25 3.41 -8.31 8.41
C GLU A 25 1.94 -8.54 8.84
N ALA A 26 1.00 -7.78 8.28
CA ALA A 26 -0.42 -7.93 8.59
C ALA A 26 -0.95 -9.32 8.25
N GLU A 27 -0.54 -9.90 7.12
CA GLU A 27 -0.96 -11.23 6.68
C GLU A 27 -0.16 -12.37 7.36
N GLY A 28 0.87 -12.01 8.17
CA GLY A 28 1.66 -12.99 8.94
C GLY A 28 2.69 -13.74 8.10
N TYR A 29 3.11 -13.20 6.97
CA TYR A 29 4.18 -13.78 6.16
C TYR A 29 5.55 -13.43 6.74
N LEU A 30 6.39 -14.43 6.93
CA LEU A 30 7.81 -14.21 7.14
C LEU A 30 8.44 -13.79 5.81
N TYR A 31 9.28 -12.78 5.85
CA TYR A 31 9.98 -12.27 4.69
C TYR A 31 11.37 -11.74 5.04
N SER A 32 12.25 -11.71 4.05
CA SER A 32 13.56 -11.07 4.15
C SER A 32 13.80 -10.21 2.92
N VAL A 33 13.95 -8.90 3.13
CA VAL A 33 14.25 -7.97 2.03
C VAL A 33 15.70 -8.21 1.57
N THR A 34 15.85 -8.63 0.33
CA THR A 34 17.16 -8.88 -0.29
C THR A 34 17.77 -7.59 -0.83
N GLU A 35 16.94 -6.74 -1.45
CA GLU A 35 17.41 -5.49 -2.03
C GLU A 35 16.24 -4.52 -2.28
N LYS A 36 16.48 -3.22 -2.04
CA LYS A 36 15.60 -2.11 -2.45
C LYS A 36 16.27 -1.33 -3.57
N LEU A 37 15.66 -1.34 -4.75
CA LEU A 37 16.05 -0.56 -5.91
C LEU A 37 15.02 0.56 -6.13
N ASP A 38 15.28 1.47 -7.07
CA ASP A 38 14.31 2.52 -7.39
C ASP A 38 13.00 1.90 -7.92
N GLN A 39 11.90 2.15 -7.23
CA GLN A 39 10.56 1.59 -7.50
C GLN A 39 10.50 0.05 -7.55
N LEU A 40 11.44 -0.67 -6.96
CA LEU A 40 11.42 -2.12 -6.94
C LEU A 40 11.99 -2.67 -5.64
N VAL A 41 11.26 -3.58 -5.02
CA VAL A 41 11.72 -4.34 -3.85
C VAL A 41 11.88 -5.81 -4.23
N ARG A 42 13.03 -6.37 -3.91
CA ARG A 42 13.33 -7.81 -3.99
C ARG A 42 13.33 -8.38 -2.58
N LEU A 43 12.68 -9.51 -2.40
CA LEU A 43 12.59 -10.17 -1.09
C LEU A 43 12.40 -11.68 -1.24
N GLU A 44 12.67 -12.41 -0.18
CA GLU A 44 12.33 -13.82 -0.04
C GLU A 44 11.10 -13.96 0.86
N ALA A 45 10.08 -14.67 0.39
CA ALA A 45 8.86 -14.98 1.13
C ALA A 45 8.17 -16.22 0.57
N GLU A 46 7.07 -16.63 1.16
CA GLU A 46 6.21 -17.65 0.56
C GLU A 46 5.58 -17.12 -0.75
N LEU A 47 5.50 -17.96 -1.78
CA LEU A 47 4.98 -17.58 -3.10
C LEU A 47 3.55 -16.98 -3.02
N ARG A 48 2.70 -17.51 -2.15
CA ARG A 48 1.32 -17.03 -1.95
C ARG A 48 1.24 -15.61 -1.40
N SER A 49 2.32 -15.07 -0.82
CA SER A 49 2.36 -13.69 -0.33
C SER A 49 2.15 -12.66 -1.43
N ALA A 50 2.56 -12.96 -2.68
CA ALA A 50 2.31 -12.12 -3.85
C ALA A 50 0.79 -11.89 -4.08
N ASN A 51 -0.05 -12.90 -3.85
CA ASN A 51 -1.50 -12.77 -3.96
C ASN A 51 -2.09 -11.90 -2.85
N ALA A 52 -1.56 -11.97 -1.63
CA ALA A 52 -1.98 -11.11 -0.53
C ALA A 52 -1.66 -9.64 -0.82
N VAL A 53 -0.44 -9.37 -1.31
CA VAL A 53 -0.04 -8.03 -1.76
C VAL A 53 -0.95 -7.56 -2.90
N HIS A 54 -1.22 -8.39 -3.91
CA HIS A 54 -2.11 -8.03 -5.02
C HIS A 54 -3.51 -7.60 -4.57
N ARG A 55 -4.11 -8.29 -3.60
CA ARG A 55 -5.44 -7.95 -3.09
C ARG A 55 -5.48 -6.67 -2.27
N ARG A 56 -4.39 -6.32 -1.58
CA ARG A 56 -4.38 -5.26 -0.58
C ARG A 56 -3.72 -3.98 -1.03
N SER A 57 -2.63 -4.06 -1.81
CA SER A 57 -1.77 -2.92 -2.08
C SER A 57 -2.42 -1.86 -2.96
N ALA A 58 -2.16 -0.60 -2.65
CA ALA A 58 -2.48 0.55 -3.48
C ALA A 58 -1.31 0.97 -4.38
N TYR A 59 -0.10 0.66 -3.99
CA TYR A 59 1.12 1.16 -4.63
C TYR A 59 1.99 0.09 -5.28
N THR A 60 1.72 -1.20 -5.09
CA THR A 60 2.34 -2.24 -5.91
C THR A 60 1.67 -2.27 -7.28
N MET A 61 2.47 -2.31 -8.34
CA MET A 61 1.99 -2.39 -9.72
C MET A 61 2.01 -3.82 -10.26
N THR A 62 3.12 -4.51 -10.04
CA THR A 62 3.33 -5.87 -10.55
C THR A 62 4.18 -6.65 -9.55
N SER A 63 3.88 -7.93 -9.38
CA SER A 63 4.73 -8.86 -8.65
C SER A 63 5.21 -9.99 -9.56
N GLY A 64 6.41 -10.51 -9.30
CA GLY A 64 6.99 -11.61 -10.04
C GLY A 64 7.79 -12.57 -9.18
N LEU A 65 7.84 -13.82 -9.64
CA LEU A 65 8.80 -14.82 -9.17
C LEU A 65 10.14 -14.54 -9.86
N GLU A 66 11.17 -14.21 -9.10
CA GLU A 66 12.48 -13.87 -9.63
C GLU A 66 13.21 -15.12 -10.14
N LEU A 67 13.68 -15.06 -11.37
CA LEU A 67 14.54 -16.08 -11.98
C LEU A 67 16.01 -15.67 -11.94
N PHE A 68 16.30 -14.41 -12.27
CA PHE A 68 17.65 -13.86 -12.15
C PHE A 68 17.64 -12.33 -11.98
N THR A 69 18.76 -11.83 -11.49
CA THR A 69 19.09 -10.40 -11.47
C THR A 69 20.54 -10.24 -11.93
N CYS A 70 20.78 -9.31 -12.85
CA CYS A 70 22.10 -9.05 -13.39
C CYS A 70 22.28 -7.57 -13.78
N PRO A 71 23.50 -7.09 -14.03
CA PRO A 71 23.72 -5.80 -14.68
C PRO A 71 22.96 -5.70 -16.01
N ALA A 72 22.39 -4.53 -16.31
CA ALA A 72 21.62 -4.28 -17.55
C ALA A 72 22.54 -4.13 -18.78
N GLN A 73 23.33 -5.16 -19.06
CA GLN A 73 24.29 -5.25 -20.18
C GLN A 73 24.06 -6.55 -20.93
N ASP A 74 24.16 -6.54 -22.26
CA ASP A 74 23.85 -7.67 -23.13
C ASP A 74 24.53 -8.98 -22.71
N ASN A 75 25.84 -8.94 -22.47
CA ASN A 75 26.59 -10.13 -22.07
C ASN A 75 26.13 -10.68 -20.71
N ALA A 76 25.89 -9.80 -19.75
CA ALA A 76 25.43 -10.20 -18.42
C ALA A 76 24.02 -10.80 -18.47
N VAL A 77 23.13 -10.22 -19.27
CA VAL A 77 21.76 -10.72 -19.46
C VAL A 77 21.78 -12.08 -20.15
N THR A 78 22.61 -12.26 -21.20
CA THR A 78 22.74 -13.54 -21.89
C THR A 78 23.29 -14.61 -20.95
N GLN A 79 24.34 -14.30 -20.19
CA GLN A 79 24.93 -15.23 -19.23
C GLN A 79 23.93 -15.62 -18.13
N ALA A 80 23.19 -14.68 -17.59
CA ALA A 80 22.18 -14.93 -16.58
C ALA A 80 21.02 -15.79 -17.13
N ALA A 81 20.57 -15.53 -18.36
CA ALA A 81 19.53 -16.32 -19.02
C ALA A 81 19.97 -17.78 -19.28
N ASN A 82 21.25 -18.00 -19.67
CA ASN A 82 21.79 -19.34 -19.88
C ASN A 82 21.80 -20.22 -18.59
N ALA A 83 21.82 -19.60 -17.43
CA ALA A 83 21.80 -20.30 -16.16
C ALA A 83 20.38 -20.70 -15.68
N VAL A 84 19.33 -20.29 -16.38
CA VAL A 84 17.94 -20.58 -16.03
C VAL A 84 17.42 -21.79 -16.81
N ASP A 85 16.86 -22.76 -16.11
CA ASP A 85 16.08 -23.83 -16.73
C ASP A 85 14.65 -23.35 -17.03
N PHE A 86 14.44 -22.77 -18.21
CA PHE A 86 13.13 -22.32 -18.65
C PHE A 86 12.15 -23.48 -18.91
N GLY A 87 12.65 -24.69 -19.16
CA GLY A 87 11.84 -25.88 -19.36
C GLY A 87 11.10 -26.31 -18.07
N SER A 88 11.67 -26.02 -16.89
CA SER A 88 10.99 -26.22 -15.61
C SER A 88 9.91 -25.17 -15.33
N VAL A 89 9.98 -24.03 -16.00
CA VAL A 89 9.04 -22.90 -15.79
C VAL A 89 7.86 -22.95 -16.76
N LEU A 90 8.11 -23.39 -18.03
CA LEU A 90 7.10 -23.53 -19.07
C LEU A 90 6.76 -25.00 -19.28
N SER A 91 5.52 -25.37 -19.07
CA SER A 91 5.03 -26.70 -19.45
C SER A 91 4.94 -26.85 -20.96
N GLY A 92 5.07 -28.07 -21.46
CA GLY A 92 5.01 -28.32 -22.91
C GLY A 92 3.70 -27.83 -23.54
N GLY A 93 3.82 -27.00 -24.57
CA GLY A 93 2.67 -26.42 -25.29
C GLY A 93 2.14 -25.09 -24.75
N GLU A 94 2.60 -24.61 -23.60
CA GLU A 94 2.22 -23.28 -23.08
C GLU A 94 2.76 -22.15 -23.97
N SER A 95 1.96 -21.09 -24.06
CA SER A 95 2.34 -19.86 -24.74
C SER A 95 2.93 -18.86 -23.76
N PHE A 96 3.85 -18.02 -24.25
CA PHE A 96 4.46 -17.00 -23.42
C PHE A 96 4.69 -15.67 -24.15
N ALA A 97 4.84 -14.61 -23.35
CA ALA A 97 5.36 -13.33 -23.80
C ALA A 97 6.48 -12.86 -22.86
N VAL A 98 7.41 -12.08 -23.41
CA VAL A 98 8.39 -11.31 -22.62
C VAL A 98 7.99 -9.85 -22.63
N ARG A 99 8.02 -9.21 -21.45
CA ARG A 99 7.74 -7.78 -21.29
C ARG A 99 8.78 -7.18 -20.37
N ILE A 100 9.38 -6.07 -20.78
CA ILE A 100 10.39 -5.37 -19.98
C ILE A 100 9.95 -3.93 -19.76
N LYS A 101 9.85 -3.56 -18.50
CA LYS A 101 9.52 -2.20 -18.08
C LYS A 101 10.77 -1.49 -17.57
N ARG A 102 10.98 -0.27 -18.04
CA ARG A 102 12.02 0.62 -17.54
C ARG A 102 11.44 1.54 -16.47
N VAL A 103 12.18 1.67 -15.38
CA VAL A 103 11.92 2.67 -14.33
C VAL A 103 12.76 3.90 -14.65
N LYS A 104 12.10 5.07 -14.72
CA LYS A 104 12.75 6.34 -15.09
C LYS A 104 13.61 6.18 -16.37
N GLU A 105 14.79 6.77 -16.38
CA GLU A 105 15.73 6.72 -17.52
C GLU A 105 16.89 5.73 -17.28
N TYR A 106 16.75 4.83 -16.31
CA TYR A 106 17.79 3.83 -16.05
C TYR A 106 18.07 2.99 -17.29
N SER A 107 19.35 2.84 -17.61
CA SER A 107 19.81 2.11 -18.80
C SER A 107 19.20 2.63 -20.12
N ALA A 108 19.09 3.96 -20.26
CA ALA A 108 18.48 4.62 -21.44
C ALA A 108 19.08 4.18 -22.78
N LYS A 109 20.34 3.76 -22.79
CA LYS A 109 21.03 3.24 -23.98
C LYS A 109 20.62 1.82 -24.36
N SER A 110 20.00 1.05 -23.45
CA SER A 110 19.56 -0.32 -23.73
C SER A 110 18.12 -0.30 -24.24
N ASP A 111 17.87 -0.87 -25.41
CA ASP A 111 16.51 -0.98 -25.95
C ASP A 111 15.76 -2.11 -25.22
N THR A 112 14.64 -1.77 -24.56
CA THR A 112 13.78 -2.76 -23.89
C THR A 112 13.23 -3.80 -24.86
N MET A 113 12.89 -3.39 -26.08
CA MET A 113 12.38 -4.30 -27.12
C MET A 113 13.47 -5.27 -27.61
N ASP A 114 14.72 -4.84 -27.62
CA ASP A 114 15.83 -5.71 -27.97
C ASP A 114 16.06 -6.80 -26.91
N PHE A 115 16.03 -6.44 -25.62
CA PHE A 115 16.05 -7.42 -24.56
C PHE A 115 14.83 -8.37 -24.59
N GLU A 116 13.63 -7.87 -24.87
CA GLU A 116 12.44 -8.71 -25.02
C GLU A 116 12.63 -9.74 -26.14
N ARG A 117 13.15 -9.32 -27.29
CA ARG A 117 13.41 -10.19 -28.45
C ARG A 117 14.50 -11.22 -28.17
N LYS A 118 15.62 -10.80 -27.55
CA LYS A 118 16.75 -11.67 -27.20
C LYS A 118 16.32 -12.73 -26.20
N LEU A 119 15.69 -12.33 -25.09
CA LEU A 119 15.18 -13.24 -24.08
C LEU A 119 14.07 -14.14 -24.61
N GLY A 120 13.14 -13.61 -25.41
CA GLY A 120 12.10 -14.39 -26.05
C GLY A 120 12.62 -15.49 -26.96
N ARG A 121 13.63 -15.16 -27.78
CA ARG A 121 14.33 -16.14 -28.65
C ARG A 121 15.06 -17.19 -27.80
N HIS A 122 15.76 -16.76 -26.76
CA HIS A 122 16.48 -17.67 -25.87
C HIS A 122 15.53 -18.66 -25.16
N ILE A 123 14.42 -18.18 -24.62
CA ILE A 123 13.40 -19.02 -24.00
C ILE A 123 12.85 -20.04 -25.00
N LEU A 124 12.50 -19.58 -26.21
CA LEU A 124 11.95 -20.45 -27.25
C LEU A 124 12.92 -21.57 -27.67
N GLN A 125 14.23 -21.25 -27.74
CA GLN A 125 15.27 -22.24 -28.09
C GLN A 125 15.55 -23.27 -26.99
N ASN A 126 15.28 -22.92 -25.73
CA ASN A 126 15.57 -23.78 -24.57
C ASN A 126 14.32 -24.41 -23.96
N THR A 127 13.17 -24.36 -24.68
CA THR A 127 11.90 -24.98 -24.22
C THR A 127 11.27 -25.77 -25.34
N THR A 128 10.81 -26.99 -25.04
CA THR A 128 10.18 -27.87 -26.03
C THR A 128 8.69 -27.57 -26.14
N GLY A 129 8.23 -27.25 -27.36
CA GLY A 129 6.80 -27.03 -27.65
C GLY A 129 6.23 -25.69 -27.18
N ALA A 130 7.01 -24.82 -26.57
CA ALA A 130 6.55 -23.47 -26.21
C ALA A 130 6.26 -22.60 -27.43
N LYS A 131 5.28 -21.71 -27.30
CA LYS A 131 4.86 -20.79 -28.36
C LYS A 131 4.85 -19.35 -27.88
N VAL A 132 5.13 -18.41 -28.78
CA VAL A 132 5.03 -16.98 -28.46
C VAL A 132 3.61 -16.50 -28.75
N ASP A 133 2.94 -15.95 -27.72
CA ASP A 133 1.68 -15.22 -27.87
C ASP A 133 1.79 -13.87 -27.18
N LEU A 134 1.77 -12.78 -27.96
CA LEU A 134 1.91 -11.42 -27.45
C LEU A 134 0.60 -10.81 -26.93
N LYS A 135 -0.56 -11.43 -27.22
CA LYS A 135 -1.89 -10.91 -26.89
C LYS A 135 -2.48 -11.54 -25.64
N ALA A 136 -2.46 -12.87 -25.56
CA ALA A 136 -3.04 -13.63 -24.47
C ALA A 136 -2.14 -14.82 -24.07
N PRO A 137 -0.91 -14.58 -23.61
CA PRO A 137 0.01 -15.64 -23.21
C PRO A 137 -0.47 -16.36 -21.95
N ASP A 138 -0.23 -17.66 -21.88
CA ASP A 138 -0.43 -18.42 -20.64
C ASP A 138 0.49 -17.95 -19.53
N LYS A 139 1.74 -17.61 -19.86
CA LYS A 139 2.73 -17.03 -18.94
C LYS A 139 3.38 -15.78 -19.51
N THR A 140 3.57 -14.79 -18.65
CA THR A 140 4.34 -13.59 -18.99
C THR A 140 5.66 -13.60 -18.22
N PHE A 141 6.78 -13.64 -18.93
CA PHE A 141 8.06 -13.29 -18.36
C PHE A 141 8.16 -11.78 -18.28
N PHE A 142 8.47 -11.29 -17.10
CA PHE A 142 8.46 -9.86 -16.83
C PHE A 142 9.80 -9.40 -16.29
N GLY A 143 10.38 -8.40 -16.92
CA GLY A 143 11.64 -7.77 -16.52
C GLY A 143 11.46 -6.33 -16.10
N VAL A 144 12.28 -5.88 -15.16
CA VAL A 144 12.35 -4.49 -14.73
C VAL A 144 13.78 -3.98 -14.83
N LEU A 145 13.97 -2.94 -15.63
CA LEU A 145 15.24 -2.20 -15.72
C LEU A 145 15.20 -1.05 -14.72
N THR A 146 16.03 -1.16 -13.68
CA THR A 146 16.12 -0.15 -12.63
C THR A 146 17.51 -0.14 -11.98
N SER A 147 18.00 1.01 -11.58
CA SER A 147 19.27 1.17 -10.86
C SER A 147 20.46 0.45 -11.52
N GLY A 148 20.50 0.42 -12.87
CA GLY A 148 21.56 -0.24 -13.65
C GLY A 148 21.46 -1.77 -13.73
N LYS A 149 20.38 -2.38 -13.23
CA LYS A 149 20.13 -3.83 -13.22
C LYS A 149 18.90 -4.20 -14.04
N LEU A 150 18.89 -5.43 -14.55
CA LEU A 150 17.69 -6.13 -15.00
C LEU A 150 17.30 -7.15 -13.91
N VAL A 151 16.12 -7.01 -13.34
CA VAL A 151 15.46 -8.02 -12.51
C VAL A 151 14.44 -8.72 -13.40
N PHE A 152 14.53 -10.04 -13.56
CA PHE A 152 13.74 -10.80 -14.51
C PHE A 152 13.13 -12.05 -13.88
N GLY A 153 11.89 -12.35 -14.27
CA GLY A 153 11.21 -13.54 -13.77
C GLY A 153 9.81 -13.74 -14.35
N VAL A 154 8.98 -14.53 -13.68
CA VAL A 154 7.61 -14.82 -14.11
C VAL A 154 6.65 -13.87 -13.41
N LYS A 155 5.82 -13.16 -14.16
CA LYS A 155 4.78 -12.30 -13.61
C LYS A 155 3.76 -13.14 -12.85
N LEU A 156 3.50 -12.80 -11.58
CA LEU A 156 2.51 -13.46 -10.73
C LEU A 156 1.19 -12.72 -10.70
N ALA A 157 1.25 -11.39 -10.57
CA ALA A 157 0.05 -10.56 -10.52
C ALA A 157 0.34 -9.14 -11.00
N GLU A 158 -0.70 -8.47 -11.48
CA GLU A 158 -0.67 -7.06 -11.89
C GLU A 158 -1.90 -6.33 -11.36
N ILE A 159 -1.68 -5.21 -10.66
CA ILE A 159 -2.77 -4.39 -10.13
C ILE A 159 -3.18 -3.36 -11.18
N THR A 160 -4.42 -3.42 -11.61
CA THR A 160 -4.94 -2.47 -12.57
C THR A 160 -5.27 -1.12 -11.92
N PRO A 161 -4.83 0.01 -12.51
CA PRO A 161 -5.15 1.35 -11.98
C PRO A 161 -6.66 1.63 -11.88
N LYS A 162 -7.48 0.91 -12.65
CA LYS A 162 -8.94 1.04 -12.68
C LYS A 162 -9.57 0.82 -11.30
N THR A 163 -9.02 -0.10 -10.51
CA THR A 163 -9.51 -0.45 -9.17
C THR A 163 -9.70 0.78 -8.26
N TYR A 164 -8.74 1.70 -8.26
CA TYR A 164 -8.82 2.91 -7.44
C TYR A 164 -9.50 4.08 -8.14
N SER A 165 -9.55 4.10 -9.48
CA SER A 165 -10.16 5.18 -10.25
C SER A 165 -11.66 5.28 -10.02
N GLU A 166 -12.35 4.15 -9.78
CA GLU A 166 -13.79 4.12 -9.51
C GLU A 166 -14.14 4.65 -8.12
N ARG A 167 -13.21 4.61 -7.18
CA ARG A 167 -13.37 5.09 -5.80
C ARG A 167 -12.81 6.48 -5.53
N ARG A 168 -12.41 7.20 -6.60
CA ARG A 168 -11.92 8.58 -6.44
C ARG A 168 -12.95 9.47 -5.73
N PRO A 169 -12.52 10.45 -4.91
CA PRO A 169 -13.43 11.30 -4.14
C PRO A 169 -14.58 11.88 -4.96
N ARG A 170 -14.31 12.39 -6.17
CA ARG A 170 -15.31 13.02 -7.05
C ARG A 170 -16.32 12.04 -7.68
N LYS A 171 -16.06 10.72 -7.61
CA LYS A 171 -17.00 9.68 -8.09
C LYS A 171 -17.93 9.16 -7.00
N LYS A 172 -17.72 9.58 -5.74
CA LYS A 172 -18.58 9.20 -4.63
C LYS A 172 -19.89 10.01 -4.64
N PRO A 173 -21.02 9.41 -4.23
CA PRO A 173 -22.31 10.13 -4.12
C PRO A 173 -22.27 11.38 -3.25
N PHE A 174 -21.44 11.36 -2.19
CA PHE A 174 -21.13 12.50 -1.36
C PHE A 174 -19.66 12.86 -1.50
N PHE A 175 -19.40 14.06 -2.00
CA PHE A 175 -18.07 14.60 -2.21
C PHE A 175 -17.80 15.80 -1.31
N HIS A 176 -16.58 15.89 -0.80
CA HIS A 176 -16.04 17.07 -0.14
C HIS A 176 -14.59 17.30 -0.60
N PRO A 177 -14.12 18.55 -0.81
CA PRO A 177 -12.77 18.83 -1.31
C PRO A 177 -11.63 18.28 -0.43
N SER A 178 -11.85 18.16 0.88
CA SER A 178 -10.88 17.59 1.81
C SER A 178 -10.81 16.05 1.79
N ALA A 179 -11.63 15.39 0.95
CA ALA A 179 -11.68 13.93 0.92
C ALA A 179 -10.32 13.32 0.55
N MET A 180 -9.86 12.37 1.36
CA MET A 180 -8.60 11.66 1.12
C MET A 180 -8.69 10.80 -0.15
N PRO A 181 -7.63 10.77 -0.99
CA PRO A 181 -7.53 9.86 -2.13
C PRO A 181 -7.58 8.40 -1.69
N SER A 182 -8.29 7.55 -2.44
CA SER A 182 -8.49 6.13 -2.10
C SER A 182 -7.19 5.35 -1.96
N LYS A 183 -6.19 5.61 -2.82
CA LYS A 183 -4.87 4.97 -2.71
C LYS A 183 -4.19 5.28 -1.38
N LEU A 184 -4.19 6.56 -0.97
CA LEU A 184 -3.58 6.97 0.29
C LEU A 184 -4.34 6.39 1.49
N ALA A 185 -5.67 6.42 1.46
CA ALA A 185 -6.50 5.81 2.50
C ALA A 185 -6.21 4.30 2.64
N ARG A 186 -6.11 3.56 1.51
CA ARG A 186 -5.75 2.15 1.50
C ARG A 186 -4.35 1.91 2.07
N CYS A 187 -3.38 2.71 1.66
CA CYS A 187 -2.01 2.63 2.19
C CYS A 187 -1.99 2.84 3.72
N MET A 188 -2.70 3.83 4.23
CA MET A 188 -2.78 4.09 5.67
C MET A 188 -3.43 2.91 6.43
N VAL A 189 -4.44 2.27 5.87
CA VAL A 189 -5.03 1.03 6.43
C VAL A 189 -4.01 -0.11 6.47
N ASN A 190 -3.22 -0.27 5.41
CA ASN A 190 -2.16 -1.27 5.37
C ASN A 190 -1.05 -0.95 6.37
N LEU A 191 -0.60 0.30 6.46
CA LEU A 191 0.41 0.75 7.44
C LEU A 191 -0.03 0.52 8.89
N ALA A 192 -1.32 0.58 9.17
CA ALA A 192 -1.88 0.19 10.48
C ALA A 192 -1.87 -1.34 10.72
N ARG A 193 -1.40 -2.16 9.78
CA ARG A 193 -1.37 -3.64 9.85
C ARG A 193 -2.74 -4.24 10.19
N ALA A 194 -3.82 -3.56 9.84
CA ALA A 194 -5.16 -4.06 10.10
C ALA A 194 -5.43 -5.35 9.31
N LYS A 195 -5.88 -6.41 9.99
CA LYS A 195 -6.21 -7.71 9.39
C LYS A 195 -7.68 -7.80 9.05
N SER A 196 -8.04 -8.71 8.14
CA SER A 196 -9.46 -9.06 7.92
C SER A 196 -10.14 -9.45 9.24
N GLY A 197 -11.35 -8.93 9.48
CA GLY A 197 -12.11 -9.08 10.72
C GLY A 197 -11.71 -8.11 11.85
N ALA A 198 -10.56 -7.44 11.78
CA ALA A 198 -10.18 -6.44 12.78
C ALA A 198 -11.10 -5.20 12.71
N LEU A 199 -11.34 -4.58 13.86
CA LEU A 199 -12.07 -3.31 13.92
C LEU A 199 -11.12 -2.14 13.64
N VAL A 200 -11.43 -1.35 12.62
CA VAL A 200 -10.75 -0.09 12.29
C VAL A 200 -11.66 1.07 12.65
N LEU A 201 -11.16 1.96 13.50
CA LEU A 201 -11.81 3.21 13.86
C LEU A 201 -11.24 4.36 13.04
N ASP A 202 -12.11 5.15 12.40
CA ASP A 202 -11.79 6.47 11.87
C ASP A 202 -12.51 7.55 12.70
N PRO A 203 -11.83 8.19 13.65
CA PRO A 203 -12.43 9.21 14.51
C PRO A 203 -12.72 10.55 13.80
N PHE A 204 -12.32 10.73 12.53
CA PHE A 204 -12.64 11.88 11.69
C PHE A 204 -13.07 11.41 10.30
N CYS A 205 -14.13 10.61 10.23
CA CYS A 205 -14.46 9.82 9.04
C CYS A 205 -14.80 10.65 7.79
N GLY A 206 -15.22 11.90 7.96
CA GLY A 206 -15.41 12.85 6.86
C GLY A 206 -16.33 12.33 5.76
N THR A 207 -15.74 11.90 4.64
CA THR A 207 -16.46 11.29 3.49
C THR A 207 -16.38 9.76 3.48
N GLY A 208 -15.82 9.13 4.51
CA GLY A 208 -15.69 7.69 4.66
C GLY A 208 -14.58 7.05 3.83
N SER A 209 -13.58 7.80 3.36
CA SER A 209 -12.53 7.25 2.49
C SER A 209 -11.76 6.12 3.17
N VAL A 210 -11.32 6.30 4.42
CA VAL A 210 -10.61 5.28 5.20
C VAL A 210 -11.50 4.09 5.48
N MET A 211 -12.76 4.32 5.91
CA MET A 211 -13.71 3.25 6.23
C MET A 211 -13.99 2.36 5.01
N ILE A 212 -14.19 2.95 3.83
CA ILE A 212 -14.41 2.20 2.58
C ILE A 212 -13.19 1.31 2.28
N GLU A 213 -11.99 1.87 2.34
CA GLU A 213 -10.77 1.11 2.01
C GLU A 213 -10.46 0.03 3.06
N ALA A 214 -10.74 0.29 4.35
CA ALA A 214 -10.62 -0.72 5.40
C ALA A 214 -11.64 -1.87 5.22
N ALA A 215 -12.89 -1.57 4.86
CA ALA A 215 -13.88 -2.59 4.55
C ALA A 215 -13.49 -3.46 3.37
N PHE A 216 -12.90 -2.89 2.31
CA PHE A 216 -12.38 -3.66 1.16
C PHE A 216 -11.14 -4.53 1.49
N VAL A 217 -10.50 -4.30 2.62
CA VAL A 217 -9.48 -5.22 3.18
C VAL A 217 -10.14 -6.35 4.00
N GLY A 218 -11.44 -6.23 4.27
CA GLY A 218 -12.19 -7.17 5.10
C GLY A 218 -12.28 -6.76 6.57
N CYS A 219 -11.91 -5.53 6.91
CA CYS A 219 -12.04 -5.00 8.27
C CYS A 219 -13.50 -4.63 8.60
N ARG A 220 -13.88 -4.75 9.86
CA ARG A 220 -15.04 -4.09 10.44
C ARG A 220 -14.70 -2.62 10.61
N VAL A 221 -15.66 -1.72 10.38
CA VAL A 221 -15.38 -0.27 10.36
C VAL A 221 -16.33 0.52 11.24
N LEU A 222 -15.79 1.44 12.01
CA LEU A 222 -16.52 2.37 12.84
C LEU A 222 -16.00 3.79 12.58
N GLY A 223 -16.92 4.74 12.39
CA GLY A 223 -16.54 6.12 12.08
C GLY A 223 -17.20 7.14 13.01
N PHE A 224 -16.46 8.20 13.32
CA PHE A 224 -16.98 9.37 14.04
C PHE A 224 -16.77 10.61 13.20
N ASP A 225 -17.72 11.54 13.29
CA ASP A 225 -17.55 12.91 12.81
C ASP A 225 -18.43 13.83 13.64
N VAL A 226 -17.93 15.01 13.99
CA VAL A 226 -18.69 15.98 14.76
C VAL A 226 -19.76 16.68 13.91
N GLN A 227 -19.59 16.70 12.60
CA GLN A 227 -20.53 17.31 11.68
C GLN A 227 -21.55 16.28 11.16
N ARG A 228 -22.84 16.49 11.48
CA ARG A 228 -23.95 15.66 10.99
C ARG A 228 -23.87 15.44 9.46
N ARG A 229 -23.62 16.51 8.68
CA ARG A 229 -23.52 16.46 7.23
C ARG A 229 -22.46 15.46 6.75
N MET A 230 -21.30 15.42 7.42
CA MET A 230 -20.20 14.50 7.08
C MET A 230 -20.58 13.06 7.43
N ALA A 231 -21.13 12.83 8.63
CA ALA A 231 -21.57 11.51 9.04
C ALA A 231 -22.67 10.93 8.11
N GLU A 232 -23.66 11.73 7.72
CA GLU A 232 -24.69 11.33 6.75
C GLU A 232 -24.09 11.08 5.35
N GLY A 233 -23.15 11.91 4.91
CA GLY A 233 -22.42 11.75 3.66
C GLY A 233 -21.60 10.46 3.64
N THR A 234 -20.93 10.14 4.76
CA THR A 234 -20.21 8.89 4.94
C THR A 234 -21.16 7.68 4.82
N LYS A 235 -22.32 7.70 5.48
CA LYS A 235 -23.33 6.63 5.35
C LYS A 235 -23.76 6.40 3.89
N ARG A 236 -24.00 7.50 3.13
CA ARG A 236 -24.35 7.40 1.71
C ARG A 236 -23.24 6.75 0.89
N ASN A 237 -21.98 7.14 1.12
CA ASN A 237 -20.83 6.59 0.42
C ASN A 237 -20.62 5.11 0.76
N LEU A 238 -20.69 4.72 2.03
CA LEU A 238 -20.58 3.32 2.47
C LEU A 238 -21.67 2.47 1.81
N LYS A 239 -22.93 2.91 1.85
CA LYS A 239 -24.04 2.21 1.20
C LYS A 239 -23.83 2.02 -0.30
N HIS A 240 -23.31 3.06 -0.99
CA HIS A 240 -23.00 3.00 -2.44
C HIS A 240 -22.00 1.89 -2.77
N PHE A 241 -21.02 1.66 -1.90
CA PHE A 241 -20.02 0.61 -2.05
C PHE A 241 -20.38 -0.72 -1.38
N GLY A 242 -21.61 -0.88 -0.89
CA GLY A 242 -22.08 -2.11 -0.24
C GLY A 242 -21.38 -2.40 1.11
N VAL A 243 -20.92 -1.36 1.79
CA VAL A 243 -20.23 -1.49 3.09
C VAL A 243 -21.20 -1.25 4.24
N GLU A 244 -21.36 -2.25 5.11
CA GLU A 244 -22.12 -2.17 6.36
C GLU A 244 -21.16 -1.84 7.51
N PRO A 245 -21.20 -0.62 8.08
CA PRO A 245 -20.33 -0.25 9.21
C PRO A 245 -20.90 -0.73 10.53
N GLU A 246 -20.06 -0.92 11.55
CA GLU A 246 -20.50 -1.06 12.94
C GLU A 246 -21.26 0.18 13.43
N GLY A 247 -20.95 1.33 12.85
CA GLY A 247 -21.64 2.58 13.09
C GLY A 247 -20.95 3.76 12.41
N VAL A 248 -21.75 4.82 12.19
CA VAL A 248 -21.26 6.17 11.90
C VAL A 248 -21.93 7.10 12.87
N VAL A 249 -21.17 7.63 13.82
CA VAL A 249 -21.65 8.31 15.02
C VAL A 249 -21.29 9.79 14.95
N ILE A 250 -22.22 10.65 15.38
CA ILE A 250 -21.97 12.09 15.50
C ILE A 250 -21.43 12.32 16.92
N ALA A 251 -20.11 12.50 17.05
CA ALA A 251 -19.45 12.70 18.34
C ALA A 251 -18.12 13.44 18.20
N ASP A 252 -17.65 13.97 19.32
CA ASP A 252 -16.33 14.59 19.43
C ASP A 252 -15.25 13.52 19.68
N SER A 253 -14.34 13.38 18.75
CA SER A 253 -13.26 12.37 18.76
C SER A 253 -12.25 12.55 19.90
N ARG A 254 -12.24 13.69 20.57
CA ARG A 254 -11.42 13.93 21.77
C ARG A 254 -11.94 13.18 23.00
N LYS A 255 -13.19 12.69 22.93
CA LYS A 255 -13.85 11.90 23.98
C LYS A 255 -14.61 10.74 23.36
N LEU A 256 -13.89 9.70 22.96
CA LEU A 256 -14.46 8.52 22.30
C LEU A 256 -15.34 7.74 23.28
N PRO A 257 -16.66 7.60 23.05
CA PRO A 257 -17.58 6.89 23.94
C PRO A 257 -17.54 5.38 23.70
N LEU A 258 -16.34 4.81 23.79
CA LEU A 258 -16.06 3.40 23.51
C LEU A 258 -15.37 2.74 24.69
N LYS A 259 -15.50 1.41 24.80
CA LYS A 259 -14.80 0.61 25.83
C LYS A 259 -13.49 0.03 25.27
N ARG A 260 -13.46 -0.28 23.97
CA ARG A 260 -12.31 -0.89 23.30
C ARG A 260 -12.37 -0.60 21.80
N ILE A 261 -11.20 -0.45 21.20
CA ILE A 261 -11.03 -0.30 19.76
C ILE A 261 -9.95 -1.27 19.25
N GLY A 262 -9.93 -1.51 17.95
CA GLY A 262 -8.87 -2.26 17.29
C GLY A 262 -7.74 -1.32 16.83
N HIS A 263 -7.65 -1.07 15.53
CA HIS A 263 -6.71 -0.10 14.98
C HIS A 263 -7.39 1.26 14.77
N VAL A 264 -6.61 2.33 14.77
CA VAL A 264 -7.06 3.68 14.40
C VAL A 264 -6.38 4.08 13.11
N VAL A 265 -7.17 4.52 12.12
CA VAL A 265 -6.65 5.07 10.86
C VAL A 265 -7.42 6.35 10.56
N THR A 266 -6.72 7.50 10.47
CA THR A 266 -7.45 8.76 10.41
C THR A 266 -6.64 9.92 9.82
N ASP A 267 -7.37 10.92 9.31
CA ASP A 267 -6.87 12.21 8.80
C ASP A 267 -7.60 13.35 9.54
N PRO A 268 -7.12 13.79 10.69
CA PRO A 268 -7.74 14.86 11.46
C PRO A 268 -7.90 16.17 10.67
N PRO A 269 -8.87 17.03 10.99
CA PRO A 269 -9.04 18.29 10.30
C PRO A 269 -7.88 19.25 10.57
N TYR A 270 -7.34 19.84 9.49
CA TYR A 270 -6.31 20.89 9.53
C TYR A 270 -6.47 21.88 8.37
N GLY A 271 -5.88 23.06 8.52
CA GLY A 271 -5.96 24.13 7.52
C GLY A 271 -7.21 25.03 7.65
N LYS A 272 -7.25 26.08 6.83
CA LYS A 272 -8.26 27.15 6.92
C LYS A 272 -9.68 26.69 6.55
N SER A 273 -9.82 25.62 5.80
CA SER A 273 -11.11 25.08 5.31
C SER A 273 -11.72 23.99 6.20
N ALA A 274 -11.06 23.63 7.29
CA ALA A 274 -11.52 22.56 8.18
C ALA A 274 -12.21 23.13 9.43
N THR A 275 -13.32 22.51 9.84
CA THR A 275 -14.02 22.88 11.08
C THR A 275 -13.29 22.30 12.27
N THR A 276 -12.52 23.12 12.98
CA THR A 276 -11.70 22.71 14.14
C THR A 276 -12.39 22.99 15.47
N MET A 277 -13.66 23.42 15.48
CA MET A 277 -14.40 23.80 16.71
C MET A 277 -13.63 24.77 17.62
N LYS A 278 -12.95 25.76 17.04
CA LYS A 278 -12.04 26.71 17.73
C LYS A 278 -10.81 26.09 18.38
N SER A 279 -10.52 24.81 18.13
CA SER A 279 -9.31 24.13 18.61
C SER A 279 -8.20 24.21 17.58
N THR A 280 -6.94 24.18 18.03
CA THR A 280 -5.80 24.08 17.13
C THR A 280 -5.66 22.62 16.65
N THR A 281 -5.03 22.41 15.48
CA THR A 281 -4.73 21.06 14.99
C THR A 281 -3.98 20.22 16.03
N LYS A 282 -3.04 20.85 16.76
CA LYS A 282 -2.30 20.19 17.83
C LYS A 282 -3.23 19.66 18.92
N GLN A 283 -4.13 20.48 19.43
CA GLN A 283 -5.10 20.08 20.47
C GLN A 283 -6.03 18.95 20.00
N ILE A 284 -6.41 18.93 18.72
CA ILE A 284 -7.24 17.87 18.14
C ILE A 284 -6.46 16.56 18.10
N VAL A 285 -5.23 16.59 17.61
CA VAL A 285 -4.36 15.41 17.52
C VAL A 285 -4.02 14.87 18.91
N GLU A 286 -3.60 15.72 19.83
CA GLU A 286 -3.33 15.33 21.23
C GLU A 286 -4.57 14.72 21.89
N GLY A 287 -5.73 15.32 21.68
CA GLY A 287 -6.99 14.85 22.24
C GLY A 287 -7.39 13.47 21.75
N VAL A 288 -7.29 13.20 20.43
CA VAL A 288 -7.63 11.89 19.88
C VAL A 288 -6.60 10.82 20.27
N LEU A 289 -5.30 11.13 20.25
CA LEU A 289 -4.27 10.19 20.68
C LEU A 289 -4.43 9.85 22.16
N SER A 290 -4.69 10.84 23.01
CA SER A 290 -4.94 10.64 24.44
C SER A 290 -6.18 9.77 24.68
N SER A 291 -7.31 10.06 24.00
CA SER A 291 -8.53 9.28 24.08
C SER A 291 -8.36 7.83 23.60
N ALA A 292 -7.68 7.64 22.47
CA ALA A 292 -7.43 6.33 21.88
C ALA A 292 -6.53 5.45 22.76
N ARG A 293 -5.58 6.06 23.50
CA ARG A 293 -4.61 5.32 24.33
C ARG A 293 -5.27 4.40 25.35
N GLY A 294 -6.34 4.85 25.98
CA GLY A 294 -7.08 4.07 26.96
C GLY A 294 -7.94 2.93 26.36
N LEU A 295 -8.16 2.97 25.05
CA LEU A 295 -9.06 2.07 24.34
C LEU A 295 -8.32 0.99 23.54
N LEU A 296 -7.07 1.26 23.16
CA LEU A 296 -6.21 0.35 22.42
C LEU A 296 -5.59 -0.70 23.32
N GLY A 297 -5.55 -1.94 22.87
CA GLY A 297 -4.73 -3.00 23.47
C GLY A 297 -3.25 -2.85 23.12
N ALA A 298 -2.38 -3.52 23.85
CA ALA A 298 -0.95 -3.59 23.54
C ALA A 298 -0.72 -4.17 22.13
N GLY A 299 0.23 -3.59 21.40
CA GLY A 299 0.55 -3.98 20.02
C GLY A 299 -0.45 -3.51 18.97
N GLN A 300 -1.56 -2.86 19.34
CA GLN A 300 -2.46 -2.23 18.38
C GLN A 300 -1.90 -0.91 17.87
N LEU A 301 -2.20 -0.58 16.61
CA LEU A 301 -1.56 0.51 15.88
C LEU A 301 -2.53 1.66 15.60
N ILE A 302 -1.95 2.85 15.55
CA ILE A 302 -2.55 4.07 15.00
C ILE A 302 -1.77 4.47 13.77
N CYS A 303 -2.46 4.68 12.64
CA CYS A 303 -1.92 5.37 11.48
C CYS A 303 -2.66 6.70 11.32
N ILE A 304 -1.96 7.80 11.47
CA ILE A 304 -2.55 9.14 11.47
C ILE A 304 -1.83 10.08 10.51
N ALA A 305 -2.60 10.84 9.74
CA ALA A 305 -2.09 11.92 8.93
C ALA A 305 -2.09 13.23 9.70
N SER A 306 -1.09 14.06 9.50
CA SER A 306 -1.02 15.42 10.05
C SER A 306 -0.22 16.35 9.14
N PRO A 307 -0.29 17.68 9.31
CA PRO A 307 0.66 18.57 8.66
C PRO A 307 2.08 18.28 9.16
N LYS A 308 3.05 18.22 8.25
CA LYS A 308 4.48 18.01 8.57
C LYS A 308 4.99 18.97 9.67
N THR A 309 4.43 20.18 9.74
CA THR A 309 4.83 21.21 10.72
C THR A 309 4.46 20.88 12.16
N LEU A 310 3.63 19.85 12.39
CA LEU A 310 3.13 19.51 13.73
C LEU A 310 4.12 18.68 14.55
N ASN A 311 5.09 18.00 13.91
CA ASN A 311 6.01 17.06 14.56
C ASN A 311 5.24 16.00 15.39
N ILE A 312 4.38 15.26 14.71
CA ILE A 312 3.44 14.34 15.36
C ILE A 312 4.16 13.19 16.07
N ALA A 313 5.33 12.78 15.60
CA ALA A 313 6.14 11.75 16.22
C ALA A 313 6.39 12.08 17.69
N ARG A 314 6.88 13.31 17.97
CA ARG A 314 7.13 13.78 19.36
C ARG A 314 5.86 13.83 20.21
N ILE A 315 4.74 14.23 19.62
CA ILE A 315 3.44 14.25 20.33
C ILE A 315 3.06 12.83 20.75
N GLY A 316 3.13 11.85 19.84
CA GLY A 316 2.81 10.46 20.13
C GLY A 316 3.70 9.87 21.22
N GLU A 317 5.00 10.09 21.14
CA GLU A 317 5.98 9.63 22.15
C GLU A 317 5.69 10.24 23.53
N THR A 318 5.41 11.55 23.60
CA THR A 318 5.04 12.22 24.86
C THR A 318 3.79 11.63 25.50
N LEU A 319 2.84 11.13 24.66
CA LEU A 319 1.62 10.46 25.11
C LEU A 319 1.84 8.95 25.37
N GLY A 320 3.09 8.45 25.31
CA GLY A 320 3.46 7.08 25.65
C GLY A 320 3.13 6.06 24.57
N TYR A 321 3.15 6.47 23.31
CA TYR A 321 3.17 5.58 22.16
C TYR A 321 4.61 5.32 21.72
N LYS A 322 4.86 4.17 21.10
CA LYS A 322 6.08 3.91 20.36
C LYS A 322 5.88 4.37 18.92
N HIS A 323 6.67 5.35 18.48
CA HIS A 323 6.71 5.75 17.08
C HIS A 323 7.43 4.67 16.27
N LEU A 324 6.79 4.16 15.21
CA LEU A 324 7.35 3.13 14.34
C LEU A 324 7.96 3.73 13.08
N GLU A 325 7.22 4.56 12.37
CA GLU A 325 7.61 5.11 11.08
C GLU A 325 6.83 6.40 10.76
N SER A 326 7.42 7.27 9.94
CA SER A 326 6.78 8.45 9.35
C SER A 326 7.10 8.55 7.87
N HIS A 327 6.08 8.86 7.08
CA HIS A 327 6.17 9.07 5.64
C HIS A 327 5.58 10.42 5.27
N PHE A 328 6.06 11.01 4.17
CA PHE A 328 5.62 12.34 3.75
C PHE A 328 4.92 12.28 2.40
N ALA A 329 3.71 12.82 2.34
CA ALA A 329 2.90 12.90 1.12
C ALA A 329 2.60 14.38 0.81
N TYR A 330 3.10 14.87 -0.33
CA TYR A 330 2.77 16.20 -0.81
C TYR A 330 1.28 16.26 -1.22
N VAL A 331 0.60 17.36 -0.86
CA VAL A 331 -0.82 17.55 -1.19
C VAL A 331 -0.99 18.69 -2.19
N HIS A 332 -0.62 19.90 -1.81
CA HIS A 332 -0.63 21.10 -2.66
C HIS A 332 0.05 22.28 -1.96
N GLY A 333 0.57 23.25 -2.71
CA GLY A 333 1.14 24.48 -2.18
C GLY A 333 2.17 24.21 -1.08
N THR A 334 1.90 24.68 0.13
CA THR A 334 2.77 24.48 1.30
C THR A 334 2.37 23.26 2.15
N LEU A 335 1.33 22.52 1.77
CA LEU A 335 0.82 21.39 2.55
C LEU A 335 1.50 20.08 2.15
N THR A 336 2.30 19.55 3.07
CA THR A 336 2.78 18.18 3.07
C THR A 336 2.20 17.47 4.29
N ARG A 337 1.59 16.29 4.07
CA ARG A 337 1.14 15.39 5.15
C ARG A 337 2.31 14.56 5.64
N GLU A 338 2.43 14.44 6.95
CA GLU A 338 3.15 13.38 7.62
C GLU A 338 2.16 12.27 7.94
N ILE A 339 2.45 11.06 7.46
CA ILE A 339 1.73 9.83 7.79
C ILE A 339 2.55 9.10 8.84
N ALA A 340 2.12 9.17 10.08
CA ALA A 340 2.85 8.56 11.21
C ALA A 340 2.14 7.29 11.69
N VAL A 341 2.93 6.29 12.04
CA VAL A 341 2.44 5.03 12.61
C VAL A 341 2.96 4.88 14.04
N PHE A 342 2.04 4.63 14.95
CA PHE A 342 2.32 4.44 16.36
C PHE A 342 1.82 3.10 16.85
N GLU A 343 2.57 2.49 17.73
CA GLU A 343 2.20 1.28 18.47
C GLU A 343 1.81 1.64 19.89
N LYS A 344 0.69 1.06 20.37
CA LYS A 344 0.34 1.11 21.78
C LYS A 344 1.26 0.19 22.57
N VAL A 345 2.15 0.78 23.36
CA VAL A 345 3.01 0.04 24.29
C VAL A 345 2.18 -0.50 25.44
N GLY A 346 2.42 -1.75 25.84
CA GLY A 346 1.84 -2.32 27.05
C GLY A 346 2.18 -1.46 28.27
N GLY A 347 1.19 -1.07 29.07
CA GLY A 347 1.47 -0.46 30.36
C GLY A 347 2.16 -1.50 31.25
N CYS A 348 3.31 -1.19 31.86
CA CYS A 348 3.69 -1.85 33.08
C CYS A 348 2.54 -1.63 34.07
N ASN A 349 1.80 -2.67 34.41
CA ASN A 349 0.94 -2.63 35.58
C ASN A 349 1.86 -2.34 36.79
N LYS A 350 1.83 -1.08 37.28
CA LYS A 350 2.33 -0.76 38.59
C LYS A 350 1.29 -1.16 39.61
#